data_d7091352e1d7f30ddbf183c7625f9ce3
#
_entry.id   d7091352e1d7f30ddbf183c7625f9ce3
#
_cell.length_a   1.000
_cell.length_b   1.000
_cell.length_c   1.000
_cell.angle_alpha   90.00
_cell.angle_beta   90.00
_cell.angle_gamma   90.00
#
_symmetry.space_group_name_H-M   'P 1'
#
loop_
_entity.id
_entity.type
_entity.pdbx_description
1 polymer ?
#
loop_
_entity_poly.entity_id
_entity_poly.type
_entity_poly.pdbx_seq_one_letter_code
_entity_poly.pdbx_strand_id
1 'polypeptide(L)'
;MEELKVFENAEFGSVRTTTVNGEIMFVGKDVAEILGYSNPRDALANRVDDEDKGVAKCDTLGGKQDLTMINESGLYSLILSSKMPNAKKFKHWVTADVLPAIRKTGMYATEELLEIPIWLYRRLRH
;
A
#
# COMPACT_ATOMS: atom_id res chain seq x y z
N MET A 1 -1.85 4.73 -17.87
CA MET A 1 -2.52 5.24 -16.69
C MET A 1 -2.80 4.10 -15.73
N GLU A 2 -2.51 4.32 -14.46
CA GLU A 2 -2.60 3.23 -13.49
C GLU A 2 -4.01 3.07 -12.96
N GLU A 3 -4.45 1.82 -12.88
CA GLU A 3 -5.75 1.48 -12.33
C GLU A 3 -5.62 1.32 -10.81
N LEU A 4 -6.50 1.99 -10.08
CA LEU A 4 -6.51 1.92 -8.62
C LEU A 4 -7.41 0.81 -8.14
N LYS A 5 -6.92 0.04 -7.18
CA LYS A 5 -7.73 -0.92 -6.43
C LYS A 5 -7.97 -0.36 -5.05
N VAL A 6 -9.20 -0.44 -4.56
CA VAL A 6 -9.58 0.11 -3.26
C VAL A 6 -9.81 -1.03 -2.29
N PHE A 7 -9.15 -0.95 -1.14
CA PHE A 7 -9.37 -1.88 -0.05
C PHE A 7 -10.03 -1.14 1.10
N GLU A 8 -11.15 -1.65 1.57
CA GLU A 8 -11.94 -0.99 2.61
C GLU A 8 -11.89 -1.76 3.92
N ASN A 9 -11.89 -1.02 5.01
CA ASN A 9 -11.91 -1.56 6.35
C ASN A 9 -12.82 -0.69 7.21
N ALA A 10 -13.69 -1.32 8.00
CA ALA A 10 -14.66 -0.60 8.81
C ALA A 10 -13.99 0.31 9.85
N GLU A 11 -12.79 -0.04 10.29
CA GLU A 11 -12.07 0.74 11.30
C GLU A 11 -11.23 1.85 10.68
N PHE A 12 -10.57 1.57 9.55
CA PHE A 12 -9.57 2.48 8.98
C PHE A 12 -10.08 3.29 7.80
N GLY A 13 -11.17 2.87 7.18
CA GLY A 13 -11.63 3.49 5.94
C GLY A 13 -11.02 2.80 4.73
N SER A 14 -10.64 3.58 3.73
CA SER A 14 -10.19 3.04 2.45
C SER A 14 -8.74 3.35 2.18
N VAL A 15 -8.03 2.41 1.58
CA VAL A 15 -6.70 2.65 1.03
C VAL A 15 -6.70 2.25 -0.44
N ARG A 16 -6.19 3.13 -1.29
CA ARG A 16 -6.10 2.88 -2.72
C ARG A 16 -4.69 2.39 -3.05
N THR A 17 -4.62 1.39 -3.92
CA THR A 17 -3.36 0.78 -4.31
C THR A 17 -3.30 0.62 -5.81
N THR A 18 -2.10 0.47 -6.34
CA THR A 18 -1.88 0.09 -7.72
C THR A 18 -0.61 -0.73 -7.82
N THR A 19 -0.37 -1.30 -9.00
CA THR A 19 0.88 -2.02 -9.26
C THR A 19 1.57 -1.33 -10.43
N VAL A 20 2.82 -0.94 -10.22
CA VAL A 20 3.64 -0.26 -11.22
C VAL A 20 4.89 -1.10 -11.44
N ASN A 21 5.05 -1.62 -12.66
CA ASN A 21 6.21 -2.45 -13.02
C ASN A 21 6.43 -3.62 -12.04
N GLY A 22 5.32 -4.23 -11.61
CA GLY A 22 5.40 -5.36 -10.69
C GLY A 22 5.53 -4.98 -9.21
N GLU A 23 5.66 -3.71 -8.92
CA GLU A 23 5.79 -3.24 -7.54
C GLU A 23 4.46 -2.70 -7.03
N ILE A 24 4.09 -3.13 -5.82
CA ILE A 24 2.85 -2.68 -5.18
C ILE A 24 3.08 -1.28 -4.63
N MET A 25 2.19 -0.35 -5.01
CA MET A 25 2.26 1.03 -4.56
C MET A 25 0.96 1.41 -3.88
N PHE A 26 1.07 2.25 -2.86
CA PHE A 26 -0.07 2.76 -2.10
C PHE A 26 -0.20 4.26 -2.33
N VAL A 27 -1.45 4.76 -2.35
CA VAL A 27 -1.66 6.20 -2.38
C VAL A 27 -1.20 6.76 -1.03
N GLY A 28 -0.13 7.55 -1.04
CA GLY A 28 0.50 8.04 0.17
C GLY A 28 -0.43 8.85 1.07
N LYS A 29 -1.28 9.67 0.46
CA LYS A 29 -2.25 10.46 1.21
C LYS A 29 -3.20 9.59 2.02
N ASP A 30 -3.69 8.50 1.43
CA ASP A 30 -4.62 7.61 2.13
C ASP A 30 -3.95 7.00 3.36
N VAL A 31 -2.73 6.50 3.19
CA VAL A 31 -1.98 5.91 4.28
C VAL A 31 -1.71 6.93 5.38
N ALA A 32 -1.26 8.12 5.00
CA ALA A 32 -0.94 9.17 5.99
C ALA A 32 -2.19 9.59 6.78
N GLU A 33 -3.34 9.70 6.11
CA GLU A 33 -4.58 10.06 6.79
C GLU A 33 -5.02 8.97 7.78
N ILE A 34 -4.93 7.71 7.36
CA ILE A 34 -5.28 6.59 8.25
C ILE A 34 -4.37 6.58 9.48
N LEU A 35 -3.09 6.87 9.30
CA LEU A 35 -2.11 6.85 10.38
C LEU A 35 -2.12 8.13 11.22
N GLY A 36 -3.05 9.04 10.96
CA GLY A 36 -3.27 10.20 11.82
C GLY A 36 -2.36 11.38 11.61
N TYR A 37 -1.65 11.42 10.49
CA TYR A 37 -0.83 12.59 10.17
C TYR A 37 -1.73 13.77 9.81
N SER A 38 -1.58 14.88 10.52
CA SER A 38 -2.41 16.06 10.30
C SER A 38 -2.13 16.74 8.96
N ASN A 39 -0.93 16.57 8.45
CA ASN A 39 -0.54 17.11 7.15
C ASN A 39 0.10 15.98 6.31
N PRO A 40 -0.72 15.28 5.51
CA PRO A 40 -0.19 14.16 4.71
C PRO A 40 0.94 14.55 3.77
N ARG A 41 0.87 15.72 3.15
CA ARG A 41 1.92 16.17 2.24
C ARG A 41 3.25 16.33 2.97
N ASP A 42 3.22 16.91 4.15
CA ASP A 42 4.41 17.08 4.97
C ASP A 42 4.97 15.73 5.43
N ALA A 43 4.08 14.82 5.85
CA ALA A 43 4.50 13.49 6.26
C ALA A 43 5.20 12.75 5.11
N LEU A 44 4.65 12.82 3.91
CA LEU A 44 5.25 12.17 2.74
C LEU A 44 6.61 12.81 2.38
N ALA A 45 6.75 14.11 2.56
CA ALA A 45 8.00 14.78 2.27
C ALA A 45 9.10 14.45 3.28
N ASN A 46 8.73 14.31 4.56
CA ASN A 46 9.69 14.20 5.65
C ASN A 46 9.89 12.82 6.23
N ARG A 47 8.92 11.92 6.04
CA ARG A 47 8.94 10.58 6.64
C ARG A 47 9.19 9.45 5.65
N VAL A 48 9.15 9.76 4.36
CA VAL A 48 9.34 8.75 3.31
C VAL A 48 10.50 9.17 2.44
N ASP A 49 11.47 8.27 2.26
CA ASP A 49 12.63 8.55 1.43
C ASP A 49 12.20 8.72 -0.03
N ASP A 50 12.94 9.56 -0.77
CA ASP A 50 12.64 9.84 -2.17
C ASP A 50 12.60 8.57 -3.02
N GLU A 51 13.45 7.61 -2.71
CA GLU A 51 13.50 6.35 -3.46
C GLU A 51 12.27 5.46 -3.21
N ASP A 52 11.50 5.75 -2.16
CA ASP A 52 10.33 4.97 -1.77
C ASP A 52 9.02 5.60 -2.22
N LYS A 53 9.07 6.67 -2.99
CA LYS A 53 7.87 7.35 -3.47
C LYS A 53 8.02 7.79 -4.91
N GLY A 54 6.89 8.04 -5.54
CA GLY A 54 6.83 8.51 -6.91
C GLY A 54 5.47 9.11 -7.18
N VAL A 55 5.26 9.57 -8.41
CA VAL A 55 3.99 10.16 -8.82
C VAL A 55 3.41 9.30 -9.93
N ALA A 56 2.14 8.96 -9.80
CA ALA A 56 1.41 8.22 -10.83
C ALA A 56 0.15 8.97 -11.22
N LYS A 57 -0.18 8.96 -12.51
CA LYS A 57 -1.45 9.48 -12.98
C LYS A 57 -2.52 8.43 -12.81
N CYS A 58 -3.56 8.78 -12.10
CA CYS A 58 -4.62 7.84 -11.76
C CYS A 58 -5.98 8.42 -12.11
N ASP A 59 -6.90 7.54 -12.48
CA ASP A 59 -8.30 7.91 -12.62
C ASP A 59 -8.95 7.87 -11.24
N THR A 60 -9.51 9.00 -10.85
CA THR A 60 -10.19 9.13 -9.57
C THR A 60 -11.61 9.63 -9.82
N LEU A 61 -12.42 9.66 -8.76
CA LEU A 61 -13.76 10.22 -8.86
C LEU A 61 -13.75 11.69 -9.24
N GLY A 62 -12.67 12.40 -8.94
CA GLY A 62 -12.49 13.80 -9.34
C GLY A 62 -11.83 13.97 -10.71
N GLY A 63 -11.66 12.89 -11.47
CA GLY A 63 -11.00 12.92 -12.76
C GLY A 63 -9.58 12.41 -12.69
N LYS A 64 -8.78 12.73 -13.71
CA LYS A 64 -7.38 12.33 -13.74
C LYS A 64 -6.57 13.18 -12.80
N GLN A 65 -5.82 12.55 -11.93
CA GLN A 65 -4.99 13.24 -10.93
C GLN A 65 -3.61 12.61 -10.83
N ASP A 66 -2.64 13.44 -10.52
CA ASP A 66 -1.31 12.98 -10.16
C ASP A 66 -1.32 12.70 -8.66
N LEU A 67 -1.07 11.45 -8.28
CA LEU A 67 -1.04 11.04 -6.88
C LEU A 67 0.36 10.62 -6.48
N THR A 68 0.78 11.05 -5.29
CA THR A 68 2.03 10.58 -4.72
C THR A 68 1.82 9.15 -4.23
N MET A 69 2.61 8.23 -4.77
CA MET A 69 2.54 6.82 -4.42
C MET A 69 3.75 6.45 -3.58
N ILE A 70 3.56 5.51 -2.67
CA ILE A 70 4.64 4.98 -1.85
C ILE A 70 4.67 3.46 -1.99
N ASN A 71 5.87 2.90 -1.92
CA ASN A 71 6.04 1.45 -1.96
C ASN A 71 5.90 0.86 -0.54
N GLU A 72 6.13 -0.44 -0.38
CA GLU A 72 6.03 -1.07 0.94
C GLU A 72 6.99 -0.45 1.95
N SER A 73 8.21 -0.13 1.53
CA SER A 73 9.19 0.49 2.42
C SER A 73 8.68 1.84 2.93
N GLY A 74 8.12 2.67 2.03
CA GLY A 74 7.53 3.95 2.42
C GLY A 74 6.34 3.78 3.34
N LEU A 75 5.51 2.77 3.08
CA LEU A 75 4.39 2.43 3.96
C LEU A 75 4.88 2.15 5.38
N TYR A 76 5.90 1.30 5.52
CA TYR A 76 6.41 0.95 6.84
C TYR A 76 7.08 2.14 7.53
N SER A 77 7.73 3.02 6.76
CA SER A 77 8.30 4.24 7.33
C SER A 77 7.23 5.11 7.99
N LEU A 78 6.07 5.26 7.33
CA LEU A 78 4.96 6.01 7.91
C LEU A 78 4.36 5.31 9.13
N ILE A 79 4.25 3.97 9.08
CA ILE A 79 3.72 3.22 10.22
C ILE A 79 4.63 3.37 11.44
N LEU A 80 5.94 3.23 11.25
CA LEU A 80 6.89 3.32 12.35
C LEU A 80 6.97 4.71 12.95
N SER A 81 6.72 5.74 12.15
CA SER A 81 6.75 7.13 12.60
C SER A 81 5.41 7.58 13.19
N SER A 82 4.36 6.78 13.05
CA SER A 82 3.03 7.15 13.52
C SER A 82 2.93 6.99 15.04
N LYS A 83 2.24 7.94 15.68
CA LYS A 83 1.96 7.89 17.11
C LYS A 83 0.56 7.38 17.42
N MET A 84 -0.19 6.98 16.38
CA MET A 84 -1.55 6.51 16.57
C MET A 84 -1.57 5.11 17.19
N PRO A 85 -2.48 4.88 18.16
CA PRO A 85 -2.57 3.55 18.81
C PRO A 85 -2.88 2.43 17.84
N ASN A 86 -3.63 2.69 16.79
CA ASN A 86 -4.02 1.67 15.83
C ASN A 86 -3.10 1.53 14.63
N ALA A 87 -1.93 2.16 14.66
CA ALA A 87 -0.93 1.96 13.60
C ALA A 87 -0.54 0.49 13.49
N LYS A 88 -0.42 -0.19 14.60
CA LYS A 88 -0.09 -1.62 14.65
C LYS A 88 -1.19 -2.47 14.02
N LYS A 89 -2.44 -2.13 14.27
CA LYS A 89 -3.59 -2.82 13.67
C LYS A 89 -3.65 -2.57 12.17
N PHE A 90 -3.36 -1.35 11.75
CA PHE A 90 -3.30 -1.02 10.34
C PHE A 90 -2.22 -1.84 9.64
N LYS A 91 -1.02 -1.91 10.23
CA LYS A 91 0.05 -2.73 9.70
C LYS A 91 -0.39 -4.19 9.55
N HIS A 92 -1.06 -4.72 10.58
CA HIS A 92 -1.54 -6.09 10.52
C HIS A 92 -2.56 -6.31 9.41
N TRP A 93 -3.49 -5.38 9.25
CA TRP A 93 -4.48 -5.46 8.17
C TRP A 93 -3.80 -5.48 6.79
N VAL A 94 -2.85 -4.57 6.57
CA VAL A 94 -2.15 -4.50 5.29
C VAL A 94 -1.37 -5.79 5.02
N THR A 95 -0.66 -6.30 6.01
CA THR A 95 0.19 -7.48 5.81
C THR A 95 -0.60 -8.78 5.77
N ALA A 96 -1.72 -8.86 6.46
CA ALA A 96 -2.52 -10.08 6.52
C ALA A 96 -3.58 -10.18 5.43
N ASP A 97 -4.14 -9.03 4.99
CA ASP A 97 -5.27 -9.02 4.07
C ASP A 97 -4.97 -8.32 2.74
N VAL A 98 -4.46 -7.10 2.79
CA VAL A 98 -4.29 -6.28 1.58
C VAL A 98 -3.19 -6.83 0.68
N LEU A 99 -2.00 -6.99 1.22
CA LEU A 99 -0.87 -7.49 0.42
C LEU A 99 -1.09 -8.90 -0.10
N PRO A 100 -1.59 -9.85 0.71
CA PRO A 100 -1.86 -11.18 0.18
C PRO A 100 -2.93 -11.17 -0.92
N ALA A 101 -3.96 -10.32 -0.80
CA ALA A 101 -4.99 -10.22 -1.82
C ALA A 101 -4.41 -9.72 -3.14
N ILE A 102 -3.55 -8.71 -3.10
CA ILE A 102 -2.89 -8.20 -4.29
C ILE A 102 -1.98 -9.25 -4.91
N ARG A 103 -1.19 -9.93 -4.09
CA ARG A 103 -0.26 -10.97 -4.55
C ARG A 103 -1.00 -12.15 -5.18
N LYS A 104 -2.17 -12.49 -4.62
CA LYS A 104 -2.97 -13.60 -5.10
C LYS A 104 -3.60 -13.31 -6.45
N THR A 105 -3.99 -12.06 -6.72
CA THR A 105 -4.81 -11.73 -7.88
C THR A 105 -4.04 -11.41 -9.14
N GLY A 106 -2.75 -11.60 -9.15
CA GLY A 106 -2.26 -11.62 -10.45
C GLY A 106 -0.95 -11.08 -10.86
N MET A 107 -0.35 -10.26 -10.09
CA MET A 107 0.90 -9.75 -10.61
C MET A 107 2.03 -10.77 -10.52
N TYR A 108 1.84 -11.79 -9.72
CA TYR A 108 2.78 -12.90 -9.64
C TYR A 108 2.22 -14.14 -10.30
N ALA A 109 1.40 -13.97 -11.29
CA ALA A 109 0.72 -15.08 -11.94
C ALA A 109 1.66 -15.87 -12.81
N THR A 110 2.67 -16.44 -12.22
CA THR A 110 3.35 -17.56 -12.82
C THR A 110 2.66 -18.81 -12.33
N GLU A 111 2.66 -19.84 -13.14
CA GLU A 111 1.98 -21.07 -12.79
C GLU A 111 2.48 -21.65 -11.47
N GLU A 112 3.78 -21.54 -11.22
CA GLU A 112 4.37 -22.06 -9.99
C GLU A 112 3.78 -21.37 -8.76
N LEU A 113 3.57 -20.07 -8.83
CA LEU A 113 3.03 -19.35 -7.71
C LEU A 113 1.55 -19.64 -7.48
N LEU A 114 0.82 -19.91 -8.56
CA LEU A 114 -0.59 -20.25 -8.45
C LEU A 114 -0.81 -21.62 -7.84
N GLU A 115 0.13 -22.53 -8.01
CA GLU A 115 0.04 -23.87 -7.47
C GLU A 115 0.46 -23.95 -6.00
N ILE A 116 1.18 -22.95 -5.51
CA ILE A 116 1.67 -22.96 -4.13
C ILE A 116 0.80 -22.08 -3.26
N PRO A 117 0.20 -22.61 -2.19
CA PRO A 117 -0.55 -21.79 -1.25
C PRO A 117 0.36 -20.70 -0.67
N ILE A 118 -0.23 -19.53 -0.39
CA ILE A 118 0.54 -18.40 0.13
C ILE A 118 1.26 -18.75 1.42
N TRP A 119 0.60 -19.50 2.32
CA TRP A 119 1.22 -19.88 3.59
C TRP A 119 2.45 -20.76 3.37
N LEU A 120 2.41 -21.65 2.38
CA LEU A 120 3.55 -22.50 2.05
C LEU A 120 4.68 -21.68 1.43
N TYR A 121 4.33 -20.76 0.54
CA TYR A 121 5.29 -19.88 -0.09
C TYR A 121 6.05 -19.06 0.96
N ARG A 122 5.36 -18.52 1.94
CA ARG A 122 5.99 -17.77 3.02
C ARG A 122 6.94 -18.64 3.83
N ARG A 123 6.55 -19.88 4.08
CA ARG A 123 7.37 -20.83 4.81
C ARG A 123 8.66 -21.15 4.06
N LEU A 124 8.56 -21.31 2.75
CA LEU A 124 9.72 -21.63 1.91
C LEU A 124 10.70 -20.48 1.78
N ARG A 125 10.27 -19.26 2.02
CA ARG A 125 11.13 -18.07 1.94
C ARG A 125 12.02 -17.90 3.16
N HIS A 126 11.79 -18.62 4.18
CA HIS A 126 12.61 -18.58 5.40
C HIS A 126 13.65 -19.71 5.41
#